data_975af972a125dcbfb1730da2313c6474
#
_entry.id   975af972a125dcbfb1730da2313c6474
#
_cell.length_a   1.000
_cell.length_b   1.000
_cell.length_c   1.000
_cell.angle_alpha   90.00
_cell.angle_beta   90.00
_cell.angle_gamma   90.00
#
_symmetry.space_group_name_H-M   'P 1'
#
loop_
_entity.id
_entity.type
_entity.pdbx_description
1 polymer ?
#
loop_
_entity_poly.entity_id
_entity_poly.type
_entity_poly.pdbx_seq_one_letter_code
_entity_poly.pdbx_strand_id
1 'polypeptide(L)'
;MIRELKDGEILLLDNVRYVSEEQTLFETRLHLTHEQQAKTLLVEKLAPLADLYVCDAFAAAHRDQPTLCGFEQVLPSAMGRLFEEEYCVISELMASPAKPCVFVLGGSKISDAFLMMETVLSGGAADTVLTGGLVGNILLAAKGEAIGQGSLDFIYKSNYGEFIEKAKTIYARYADKIVLPADLGYVENGVRRECRIGAVPTEICAVDIGSETARQYESIILAAKTVFVNGPMGIFEQPETELGTKTVFEALGNTAGYTVVGGGDSVTAAAKYQVKDKLGYVCTGGGALIRFLTGEELPVVKALRHAAAAL
;
A
#
# COMPACT_ATOMS: atom_id res chain seq x y z
N MET A 1 21.27 7.38 32.52
CA MET A 1 21.25 7.74 31.06
C MET A 1 20.13 8.70 30.75
N ILE A 2 18.83 8.32 30.65
CA ILE A 2 17.76 9.29 30.28
C ILE A 2 17.72 10.49 31.20
N ARG A 3 17.76 10.31 32.54
CA ARG A 3 17.75 11.42 33.53
C ARG A 3 18.98 12.33 33.51
N GLU A 4 20.02 11.96 32.79
CA GLU A 4 21.28 12.70 32.71
C GLU A 4 21.41 13.43 31.38
N LEU A 5 20.43 13.27 30.47
CA LEU A 5 20.37 14.00 29.20
C LEU A 5 20.26 15.50 29.47
N LYS A 6 21.05 16.25 28.71
CA LYS A 6 21.03 17.71 28.68
C LYS A 6 20.26 18.21 27.47
N ASP A 7 19.90 19.49 27.49
CA ASP A 7 19.26 20.13 26.36
C ASP A 7 20.05 19.94 25.06
N GLY A 8 19.37 19.45 24.01
CA GLY A 8 19.96 19.15 22.72
C GLY A 8 20.60 17.77 22.58
N GLU A 9 20.69 16.99 23.65
CA GLU A 9 21.19 15.60 23.57
C GLU A 9 20.10 14.63 23.13
N ILE A 10 20.49 13.60 22.40
CA ILE A 10 19.60 12.57 21.87
C ILE A 10 20.07 11.20 22.39
N LEU A 11 19.13 10.41 22.87
CA LEU A 11 19.33 8.99 23.20
C LEU A 11 18.47 8.12 22.31
N LEU A 12 19.11 7.31 21.45
CA LEU A 12 18.42 6.29 20.67
C LEU A 12 18.29 5.03 21.53
N LEU A 13 17.07 4.60 21.82
CA LEU A 13 16.81 3.34 22.48
C LEU A 13 16.98 2.17 21.51
N ASP A 14 17.25 0.99 22.05
CA ASP A 14 17.24 -0.25 21.27
C ASP A 14 15.82 -0.61 20.81
N ASN A 15 15.71 -1.60 19.92
CA ASN A 15 14.44 -2.04 19.35
C ASN A 15 13.46 -2.47 20.46
N VAL A 16 12.43 -1.66 20.67
CA VAL A 16 11.40 -1.89 21.70
C VAL A 16 10.69 -3.24 21.52
N ARG A 17 10.65 -3.80 20.32
CA ARG A 17 10.03 -5.10 20.04
C ARG A 17 10.81 -6.30 20.57
N TYR A 18 11.95 -6.12 21.22
CA TYR A 18 12.57 -7.14 22.05
C TYR A 18 11.81 -7.35 23.36
N VAL A 19 11.00 -6.39 23.77
CA VAL A 19 10.11 -6.56 24.93
C VAL A 19 8.85 -7.31 24.48
N SER A 20 8.46 -8.33 25.26
CA SER A 20 7.33 -9.21 24.91
C SER A 20 6.01 -8.45 24.76
N GLU A 21 5.81 -7.37 25.51
CA GLU A 21 4.62 -6.52 25.48
C GLU A 21 4.46 -5.75 24.15
N GLU A 22 5.56 -5.57 23.42
CA GLU A 22 5.57 -4.89 22.11
C GLU A 22 5.48 -5.85 20.91
N GLN A 23 5.17 -7.11 21.16
CA GLN A 23 5.08 -8.10 20.10
C GLN A 23 3.63 -8.28 19.61
N THR A 24 3.50 -8.74 18.37
CA THR A 24 2.22 -9.02 17.72
C THR A 24 1.31 -9.95 18.55
N LEU A 25 1.88 -10.81 19.39
CA LEU A 25 1.10 -11.67 20.28
C LEU A 25 0.21 -10.88 21.23
N PHE A 26 0.70 -9.78 21.78
CA PHE A 26 -0.07 -8.89 22.64
C PHE A 26 -1.17 -8.18 21.85
N GLU A 27 -0.84 -7.70 20.67
CA GLU A 27 -1.74 -7.02 19.75
C GLU A 27 -2.91 -7.92 19.30
N THR A 28 -2.62 -9.20 18.96
CA THR A 28 -3.60 -10.10 18.33
C THR A 28 -4.34 -11.02 19.30
N ARG A 29 -3.83 -11.26 20.49
CA ARG A 29 -4.39 -12.23 21.44
C ARG A 29 -4.85 -11.63 22.76
N LEU A 30 -4.18 -10.62 23.28
CA LEU A 30 -4.52 -10.05 24.57
C LEU A 30 -5.47 -8.86 24.48
N HIS A 31 -5.50 -8.14 23.32
CA HIS A 31 -6.41 -7.03 23.06
C HIS A 31 -6.51 -6.05 24.24
N LEU A 32 -5.37 -5.59 24.75
CA LEU A 32 -5.33 -4.62 25.83
C LEU A 32 -6.01 -3.31 25.42
N THR A 33 -6.81 -2.73 26.32
CA THR A 33 -7.26 -1.34 26.12
C THR A 33 -6.08 -0.37 26.25
N HIS A 34 -6.22 0.86 25.73
CA HIS A 34 -5.14 1.85 25.82
C HIS A 34 -4.78 2.16 27.29
N GLU A 35 -5.76 2.16 28.21
CA GLU A 35 -5.49 2.32 29.66
C GLU A 35 -4.73 1.12 30.26
N GLN A 36 -4.93 -0.08 29.74
CA GLN A 36 -4.14 -1.25 30.14
C GLN A 36 -2.74 -1.20 29.53
N GLN A 37 -2.62 -0.72 28.29
CA GLN A 37 -1.32 -0.52 27.64
C GLN A 37 -0.47 0.51 28.38
N ALA A 38 -1.08 1.56 28.93
CA ALA A 38 -0.41 2.54 29.79
C ALA A 38 0.21 1.93 31.07
N LYS A 39 -0.26 0.76 31.49
CA LYS A 39 0.26 0.02 32.66
C LYS A 39 1.27 -1.07 32.31
N THR A 40 1.75 -1.11 31.08
CA THR A 40 2.81 -2.03 30.67
C THR A 40 4.18 -1.54 31.12
N LEU A 41 5.13 -2.46 31.20
CA LEU A 41 6.45 -2.19 31.77
C LEU A 41 7.17 -1.02 31.10
N LEU A 42 7.14 -0.95 29.75
CA LEU A 42 7.82 0.13 29.03
C LEU A 42 7.19 1.49 29.32
N VAL A 43 5.88 1.58 29.27
CA VAL A 43 5.17 2.85 29.50
C VAL A 43 5.36 3.30 30.96
N GLU A 44 5.17 2.41 31.93
CA GLU A 44 5.38 2.74 33.36
C GLU A 44 6.81 3.19 33.67
N LYS A 45 7.81 2.65 33.00
CA LYS A 45 9.21 3.01 33.21
C LYS A 45 9.63 4.29 32.51
N LEU A 46 9.10 4.56 31.33
CA LEU A 46 9.55 5.69 30.51
C LEU A 46 8.71 6.94 30.70
N ALA A 47 7.39 6.83 30.87
CA ALA A 47 6.52 7.99 31.01
C ALA A 47 6.94 8.95 32.12
N PRO A 48 7.37 8.51 33.35
CA PRO A 48 7.85 9.43 34.38
C PRO A 48 9.17 10.16 34.08
N LEU A 49 9.78 9.86 32.92
CA LEU A 49 11.05 10.44 32.48
C LEU A 49 10.87 11.37 31.27
N ALA A 50 9.64 11.62 30.87
CA ALA A 50 9.30 12.43 29.70
C ALA A 50 8.22 13.48 30.04
N ASP A 51 8.25 14.62 29.36
CA ASP A 51 7.28 15.69 29.50
C ASP A 51 6.25 15.69 28.37
N LEU A 52 6.60 15.09 27.23
CA LEU A 52 5.78 15.03 26.02
C LEU A 52 6.04 13.74 25.25
N TYR A 53 5.00 13.17 24.70
CA TYR A 53 5.09 12.07 23.72
C TYR A 53 4.78 12.58 22.32
N VAL A 54 5.62 12.23 21.34
CA VAL A 54 5.38 12.53 19.93
C VAL A 54 5.44 11.25 19.11
N CYS A 55 4.32 10.88 18.49
CA CYS A 55 4.31 9.77 17.55
C CYS A 55 4.54 10.25 16.12
N ASP A 56 5.70 9.95 15.56
CA ASP A 56 6.07 10.27 14.17
C ASP A 56 6.24 9.04 13.29
N ALA A 57 5.68 7.89 13.72
CA ALA A 57 5.81 6.59 13.07
C ALA A 57 4.52 6.18 12.36
N PHE A 58 4.13 6.89 11.28
CA PHE A 58 2.94 6.55 10.50
C PHE A 58 2.97 5.09 10.00
N ALA A 59 4.13 4.61 9.58
CA ALA A 59 4.29 3.22 9.13
C ALA A 59 3.87 2.17 10.18
N ALA A 60 3.92 2.51 11.48
CA ALA A 60 3.50 1.66 12.59
C ALA A 60 2.08 1.98 13.11
N ALA A 61 1.41 3.00 12.59
CA ALA A 61 0.14 3.51 13.13
C ALA A 61 -1.01 2.51 13.13
N HIS A 62 -0.89 1.43 12.36
CA HIS A 62 -1.84 0.32 12.31
C HIS A 62 -1.67 -0.70 13.45
N ARG A 63 -0.66 -0.53 14.31
CA ARG A 63 -0.36 -1.45 15.41
C ARG A 63 -0.92 -0.93 16.73
N ASP A 64 -1.67 -1.79 17.40
CA ASP A 64 -2.23 -1.52 18.73
C ASP A 64 -1.24 -2.04 19.79
N GLN A 65 -0.16 -1.29 20.02
CA GLN A 65 0.96 -1.69 20.89
C GLN A 65 1.25 -0.61 21.94
N PRO A 66 1.75 -0.99 23.14
CA PRO A 66 1.92 -0.08 24.26
C PRO A 66 2.75 1.16 23.99
N THR A 67 3.87 1.07 23.27
CA THR A 67 4.68 2.24 22.93
C THR A 67 4.03 3.16 21.89
N LEU A 68 2.96 2.70 21.22
CA LEU A 68 2.24 3.45 20.19
C LEU A 68 0.90 4.02 20.68
N CYS A 69 0.25 3.36 21.66
CA CYS A 69 -1.10 3.70 22.10
C CYS A 69 -1.25 3.82 23.63
N GLY A 70 -0.17 3.61 24.40
CA GLY A 70 -0.22 3.68 25.86
C GLY A 70 0.28 5.00 26.44
N PHE A 71 1.25 5.66 25.81
CA PHE A 71 1.79 6.92 26.31
C PHE A 71 0.77 8.06 26.28
N GLU A 72 -0.13 8.07 25.33
CA GLU A 72 -1.19 9.06 25.16
C GLU A 72 -2.17 9.09 26.35
N GLN A 73 -2.19 8.04 27.16
CA GLN A 73 -3.02 7.98 28.37
C GLN A 73 -2.39 8.69 29.59
N VAL A 74 -1.10 8.93 29.54
CA VAL A 74 -0.32 9.37 30.73
C VAL A 74 0.58 10.60 30.46
N LEU A 75 0.74 11.01 29.21
CA LEU A 75 1.53 12.16 28.80
C LEU A 75 0.76 13.08 27.83
N PRO A 76 1.01 14.38 27.85
CA PRO A 76 0.65 15.23 26.72
C PRO A 76 1.21 14.64 25.44
N SER A 77 0.38 14.55 24.39
CA SER A 77 0.76 13.79 23.20
C SER A 77 0.41 14.52 21.91
N ALA A 78 1.25 14.35 20.89
CA ALA A 78 1.06 14.96 19.57
C ALA A 78 1.48 14.02 18.42
N MET A 79 0.95 14.30 17.24
CA MET A 79 1.51 13.77 15.98
C MET A 79 2.85 14.44 15.70
N GLY A 80 3.82 13.66 15.19
CA GLY A 80 5.00 14.22 14.54
C GLY A 80 4.70 14.71 13.12
N ARG A 81 5.62 15.46 12.54
CA ARG A 81 5.43 16.12 11.22
C ARG A 81 5.30 15.11 10.08
N LEU A 82 6.07 14.03 10.08
CA LEU A 82 5.97 12.98 9.07
C LEU A 82 4.62 12.27 9.16
N PHE A 83 4.18 11.96 10.37
CA PHE A 83 2.87 11.33 10.58
C PHE A 83 1.73 12.24 10.10
N GLU A 84 1.77 13.53 10.46
CA GLU A 84 0.78 14.51 10.04
C GLU A 84 0.72 14.63 8.52
N GLU A 85 1.87 14.75 7.86
CA GLU A 85 1.95 14.87 6.40
C GLU A 85 1.35 13.64 5.70
N GLU A 86 1.76 12.43 6.08
CA GLU A 86 1.20 11.18 5.52
C GLU A 86 -0.30 11.08 5.78
N TYR A 87 -0.73 11.38 6.98
CA TYR A 87 -2.15 11.35 7.36
C TYR A 87 -2.99 12.33 6.52
N CYS A 88 -2.50 13.56 6.34
CA CYS A 88 -3.19 14.58 5.55
C CYS A 88 -3.25 14.21 4.07
N VAL A 89 -2.13 13.80 3.47
CA VAL A 89 -2.07 13.40 2.05
C VAL A 89 -3.05 12.27 1.75
N ILE A 90 -3.08 11.24 2.58
CA ILE A 90 -3.95 10.08 2.33
C ILE A 90 -5.42 10.43 2.63
N SER A 91 -5.68 11.25 3.65
CA SER A 91 -7.04 11.74 3.95
C SER A 91 -7.62 12.53 2.78
N GLU A 92 -6.84 13.42 2.18
CA GLU A 92 -7.24 14.23 1.02
C GLU A 92 -7.47 13.36 -0.23
N LEU A 93 -6.56 12.41 -0.48
CA LEU A 93 -6.69 11.42 -1.56
C LEU A 93 -8.02 10.65 -1.47
N MET A 94 -8.44 10.28 -0.26
CA MET A 94 -9.67 9.52 -0.07
C MET A 94 -10.94 10.38 -0.05
N ALA A 95 -10.86 11.59 0.48
CA ALA A 95 -12.03 12.45 0.64
C ALA A 95 -12.41 13.20 -0.63
N SER A 96 -11.44 13.81 -1.32
CA SER A 96 -11.71 14.69 -2.46
C SER A 96 -10.55 14.80 -3.45
N PRO A 97 -10.10 13.69 -4.07
CA PRO A 97 -9.03 13.74 -5.04
C PRO A 97 -9.44 14.56 -6.27
N ALA A 98 -8.51 15.32 -6.84
CA ALA A 98 -8.73 16.00 -8.11
C ALA A 98 -9.01 14.98 -9.21
N LYS A 99 -10.08 15.20 -9.99
CA LYS A 99 -10.59 14.27 -11.02
C LYS A 99 -10.05 14.62 -12.41
N PRO A 100 -9.78 13.63 -13.29
CA PRO A 100 -9.89 12.19 -13.09
C PRO A 100 -8.86 11.65 -12.09
N CYS A 101 -9.31 10.76 -11.18
CA CYS A 101 -8.47 10.07 -10.21
C CYS A 101 -8.28 8.61 -10.62
N VAL A 102 -7.02 8.21 -10.82
CA VAL A 102 -6.62 6.88 -11.29
C VAL A 102 -5.89 6.13 -10.19
N PHE A 103 -6.33 4.92 -9.91
CA PHE A 103 -5.61 3.99 -9.04
C PHE A 103 -4.93 2.91 -9.89
N VAL A 104 -3.64 2.71 -9.68
CA VAL A 104 -2.86 1.65 -10.33
C VAL A 104 -2.55 0.60 -9.28
N LEU A 105 -3.15 -0.58 -9.42
CA LEU A 105 -3.07 -1.66 -8.44
C LEU A 105 -2.45 -2.90 -9.07
N GLY A 106 -1.32 -3.33 -8.51
CA GLY A 106 -0.55 -4.46 -9.01
C GLY A 106 0.17 -5.23 -7.91
N GLY A 107 1.21 -5.95 -8.31
CA GLY A 107 2.06 -6.73 -7.40
C GLY A 107 1.42 -8.01 -6.90
N SER A 108 1.92 -8.51 -5.75
CA SER A 108 1.57 -9.81 -5.17
C SER A 108 0.84 -9.75 -3.83
N LYS A 109 0.60 -8.55 -3.28
CA LYS A 109 -0.17 -8.36 -2.04
C LYS A 109 -1.66 -8.37 -2.32
N ILE A 110 -2.18 -9.54 -2.66
CA ILE A 110 -3.51 -9.71 -3.26
C ILE A 110 -4.63 -9.27 -2.33
N SER A 111 -4.60 -9.67 -1.05
CA SER A 111 -5.61 -9.30 -0.06
C SER A 111 -5.76 -7.79 0.06
N ASP A 112 -4.63 -7.10 0.15
CA ASP A 112 -4.55 -5.64 0.32
C ASP A 112 -5.07 -4.92 -0.93
N ALA A 113 -4.64 -5.38 -2.12
CA ALA A 113 -5.02 -4.78 -3.39
C ALA A 113 -6.53 -4.89 -3.66
N PHE A 114 -7.14 -6.05 -3.38
CA PHE A 114 -8.58 -6.24 -3.57
C PHE A 114 -9.41 -5.46 -2.55
N LEU A 115 -8.95 -5.39 -1.30
CA LEU A 115 -9.63 -4.60 -0.27
C LEU A 115 -9.58 -3.10 -0.61
N MET A 116 -8.41 -2.60 -1.03
CA MET A 116 -8.24 -1.23 -1.51
C MET A 116 -9.11 -0.93 -2.73
N MET A 117 -9.10 -1.81 -3.73
CA MET A 117 -9.91 -1.67 -4.95
C MET A 117 -11.40 -1.52 -4.61
N GLU A 118 -11.93 -2.38 -3.75
CA GLU A 118 -13.32 -2.34 -3.32
C GLU A 118 -13.64 -1.02 -2.61
N THR A 119 -12.78 -0.57 -1.72
CA THR A 119 -12.97 0.67 -0.95
C THR A 119 -12.95 1.91 -1.82
N VAL A 120 -11.94 2.05 -2.69
CA VAL A 120 -11.81 3.27 -3.52
C VAL A 120 -12.88 3.36 -4.61
N LEU A 121 -13.38 2.21 -5.09
CA LEU A 121 -14.48 2.17 -6.05
C LEU A 121 -15.83 2.43 -5.40
N SER A 122 -16.12 1.81 -4.25
CA SER A 122 -17.37 1.99 -3.51
C SER A 122 -17.49 3.39 -2.91
N GLY A 123 -16.39 3.94 -2.40
CA GLY A 123 -16.30 5.29 -1.85
C GLY A 123 -16.24 6.40 -2.91
N GLY A 124 -16.07 6.07 -4.21
CA GLY A 124 -16.02 7.03 -5.29
C GLY A 124 -14.71 7.84 -5.39
N ALA A 125 -13.68 7.44 -4.64
CA ALA A 125 -12.35 8.06 -4.73
C ALA A 125 -11.73 7.82 -6.12
N ALA A 126 -11.80 6.58 -6.65
CA ALA A 126 -11.31 6.23 -7.97
C ALA A 126 -12.35 6.43 -9.06
N ASP A 127 -11.96 7.07 -10.16
CA ASP A 127 -12.72 7.07 -11.43
C ASP A 127 -12.32 5.87 -12.27
N THR A 128 -11.04 5.48 -12.21
CA THR A 128 -10.49 4.36 -12.98
C THR A 128 -9.48 3.59 -12.13
N VAL A 129 -9.52 2.26 -12.21
CA VAL A 129 -8.51 1.37 -11.63
C VAL A 129 -7.79 0.63 -12.75
N LEU A 130 -6.49 0.85 -12.89
CA LEU A 130 -5.59 0.11 -13.79
C LEU A 130 -5.03 -1.08 -13.04
N THR A 131 -5.03 -2.26 -13.64
CA THR A 131 -4.62 -3.50 -12.96
C THR A 131 -3.47 -4.19 -13.68
N GLY A 132 -2.53 -4.75 -12.92
CA GLY A 132 -1.39 -5.47 -13.46
C GLY A 132 -0.84 -6.50 -12.48
N GLY A 133 0.25 -7.15 -12.85
CA GLY A 133 0.84 -8.20 -12.04
C GLY A 133 -0.16 -9.30 -11.69
N LEU A 134 -0.04 -9.86 -10.50
CA LEU A 134 -0.92 -10.94 -10.07
C LEU A 134 -2.37 -10.48 -9.87
N VAL A 135 -2.59 -9.21 -9.50
CA VAL A 135 -3.94 -8.62 -9.38
C VAL A 135 -4.66 -8.64 -10.74
N GLY A 136 -3.98 -8.20 -11.82
CA GLY A 136 -4.50 -8.23 -13.17
C GLY A 136 -4.79 -9.65 -13.65
N ASN A 137 -3.88 -10.59 -13.39
CA ASN A 137 -4.04 -12.01 -13.76
C ASN A 137 -5.26 -12.63 -13.08
N ILE A 138 -5.49 -12.35 -11.79
CA ILE A 138 -6.66 -12.88 -11.05
C ILE A 138 -7.96 -12.29 -11.61
N LEU A 139 -8.00 -11.00 -11.94
CA LEU A 139 -9.18 -10.36 -12.54
C LEU A 139 -9.47 -10.89 -13.95
N LEU A 140 -8.45 -11.14 -14.77
CA LEU A 140 -8.61 -11.76 -16.08
C LEU A 140 -9.18 -13.17 -15.94
N ALA A 141 -8.63 -13.99 -15.02
CA ALA A 141 -9.15 -15.32 -14.73
C ALA A 141 -10.59 -15.27 -14.21
N ALA A 142 -10.93 -14.30 -13.37
CA ALA A 142 -12.28 -14.08 -12.86
C ALA A 142 -13.28 -13.72 -13.97
N LYS A 143 -12.83 -13.00 -14.99
CA LYS A 143 -13.63 -12.67 -16.20
C LYS A 143 -13.79 -13.91 -17.12
N GLY A 144 -13.03 -14.97 -16.89
CA GLY A 144 -13.03 -16.17 -17.72
C GLY A 144 -12.05 -16.11 -18.90
N GLU A 145 -11.13 -15.15 -18.90
CA GLU A 145 -10.10 -15.03 -19.93
C GLU A 145 -8.97 -16.05 -19.69
N ALA A 146 -8.39 -16.57 -20.74
CA ALA A 146 -7.20 -17.41 -20.64
C ALA A 146 -5.98 -16.56 -20.26
N ILE A 147 -5.24 -17.00 -19.24
CA ILE A 147 -4.00 -16.34 -18.76
C ILE A 147 -2.78 -17.27 -18.81
N GLY A 148 -2.95 -18.48 -19.40
CA GLY A 148 -1.97 -19.55 -19.40
C GLY A 148 -2.03 -20.41 -18.12
N GLN A 149 -1.77 -21.72 -18.30
CA GLN A 149 -1.82 -22.71 -17.21
C GLN A 149 -0.78 -22.39 -16.12
N GLY A 150 0.42 -21.95 -16.50
CA GLY A 150 1.45 -21.55 -15.54
C GLY A 150 1.01 -20.41 -14.64
N SER A 151 0.24 -19.45 -15.15
CA SER A 151 -0.34 -18.37 -14.34
C SER A 151 -1.40 -18.85 -13.39
N LEU A 152 -2.30 -19.75 -13.85
CA LEU A 152 -3.33 -20.35 -12.99
C LEU A 152 -2.71 -21.21 -11.90
N ASP A 153 -1.73 -22.04 -12.25
CA ASP A 153 -1.00 -22.87 -11.29
C ASP A 153 -0.32 -22.03 -10.20
N PHE A 154 0.26 -20.91 -10.58
CA PHE A 154 0.87 -19.97 -9.63
C PHE A 154 -0.18 -19.40 -8.66
N ILE A 155 -1.33 -18.97 -9.16
CA ILE A 155 -2.44 -18.45 -8.34
C ILE A 155 -2.88 -19.49 -7.31
N TYR A 156 -3.10 -20.74 -7.73
CA TYR A 156 -3.56 -21.80 -6.83
C TYR A 156 -2.48 -22.27 -5.85
N LYS A 157 -1.23 -22.43 -6.29
CA LYS A 157 -0.10 -22.79 -5.42
C LYS A 157 0.21 -21.75 -4.36
N SER A 158 -0.07 -20.48 -4.66
CA SER A 158 0.10 -19.36 -3.72
C SER A 158 -1.12 -19.15 -2.80
N ASN A 159 -2.10 -20.04 -2.83
CA ASN A 159 -3.36 -19.96 -2.08
C ASN A 159 -4.22 -18.71 -2.40
N TYR A 160 -4.13 -18.19 -3.63
CA TYR A 160 -4.92 -17.03 -4.07
C TYR A 160 -6.16 -17.43 -4.89
N GLY A 161 -6.48 -18.71 -5.00
CA GLY A 161 -7.64 -19.20 -5.77
C GLY A 161 -8.98 -18.64 -5.29
N GLU A 162 -9.14 -18.40 -3.99
CA GLU A 162 -10.34 -17.80 -3.41
C GLU A 162 -10.60 -16.35 -3.91
N PHE A 163 -9.53 -15.63 -4.27
CA PHE A 163 -9.65 -14.27 -4.78
C PHE A 163 -10.26 -14.20 -6.18
N ILE A 164 -10.30 -15.29 -6.94
CA ILE A 164 -10.99 -15.33 -8.24
C ILE A 164 -12.49 -15.08 -8.05
N GLU A 165 -13.12 -15.66 -7.03
CA GLU A 165 -14.55 -15.44 -6.76
C GLU A 165 -14.81 -14.02 -6.24
N LYS A 166 -13.93 -13.49 -5.37
CA LYS A 166 -13.98 -12.10 -4.92
C LYS A 166 -13.82 -11.14 -6.10
N ALA A 167 -12.88 -11.41 -6.99
CA ALA A 167 -12.63 -10.63 -8.20
C ALA A 167 -13.85 -10.60 -9.15
N LYS A 168 -14.55 -11.73 -9.33
CA LYS A 168 -15.81 -11.78 -10.11
C LYS A 168 -16.84 -10.81 -9.57
N THR A 169 -17.02 -10.80 -8.24
CA THR A 169 -18.00 -9.93 -7.59
C THR A 169 -17.65 -8.45 -7.78
N ILE A 170 -16.38 -8.08 -7.57
CA ILE A 170 -15.91 -6.70 -7.75
C ILE A 170 -16.00 -6.28 -9.21
N TYR A 171 -15.53 -7.13 -10.13
CA TYR A 171 -15.57 -6.82 -11.56
C TYR A 171 -16.99 -6.68 -12.10
N ALA A 172 -17.93 -7.56 -11.69
CA ALA A 172 -19.31 -7.46 -12.10
C ALA A 172 -19.97 -6.13 -11.68
N ARG A 173 -19.54 -5.56 -10.55
CA ARG A 173 -20.08 -4.30 -10.02
C ARG A 173 -19.44 -3.05 -10.62
N TYR A 174 -18.16 -3.12 -11.02
CA TYR A 174 -17.36 -1.97 -11.39
C TYR A 174 -16.59 -2.15 -12.71
N ALA A 175 -17.13 -2.98 -13.64
CA ALA A 175 -16.47 -3.29 -14.90
C ALA A 175 -16.18 -2.05 -15.76
N ASP A 176 -16.99 -1.01 -15.66
CA ASP A 176 -16.84 0.27 -16.33
C ASP A 176 -15.68 1.13 -15.81
N LYS A 177 -15.21 0.84 -14.60
CA LYS A 177 -14.12 1.56 -13.92
C LYS A 177 -12.81 0.77 -13.84
N ILE A 178 -12.84 -0.54 -14.06
CA ILE A 178 -11.67 -1.40 -13.97
C ILE A 178 -11.12 -1.67 -15.38
N VAL A 179 -9.89 -1.25 -15.61
CA VAL A 179 -9.18 -1.51 -16.87
C VAL A 179 -8.27 -2.72 -16.67
N LEU A 180 -8.59 -3.78 -17.41
CA LEU A 180 -7.80 -5.02 -17.42
C LEU A 180 -6.74 -4.96 -18.52
N PRO A 181 -5.61 -5.72 -18.36
CA PRO A 181 -4.64 -5.87 -19.43
C PRO A 181 -5.28 -6.41 -20.72
N ALA A 182 -4.97 -5.81 -21.87
CA ALA A 182 -5.35 -6.27 -23.19
C ALA A 182 -4.37 -7.31 -23.75
N ASP A 183 -3.13 -7.27 -23.26
CA ASP A 183 -2.05 -8.18 -23.59
C ASP A 183 -1.18 -8.48 -22.37
N LEU A 184 -0.48 -9.60 -22.42
CA LEU A 184 0.38 -10.11 -21.34
C LEU A 184 1.79 -10.32 -21.86
N GLY A 185 2.77 -10.05 -21.00
CA GLY A 185 4.18 -10.38 -21.18
C GLY A 185 4.55 -11.68 -20.47
N TYR A 186 5.33 -12.51 -21.11
CA TYR A 186 5.91 -13.74 -20.56
C TYR A 186 7.33 -13.96 -21.07
N VAL A 187 8.06 -14.86 -20.47
CA VAL A 187 9.43 -15.20 -20.90
C VAL A 187 9.46 -16.61 -21.45
N GLU A 188 9.98 -16.74 -22.67
CA GLU A 188 10.21 -18.01 -23.34
C GLU A 188 11.67 -18.11 -23.77
N ASN A 189 12.39 -19.14 -23.30
CA ASN A 189 13.82 -19.33 -23.57
C ASN A 189 14.68 -18.09 -23.24
N GLY A 190 14.39 -17.38 -22.14
CA GLY A 190 15.10 -16.18 -21.70
C GLY A 190 14.78 -14.92 -22.53
N VAL A 191 13.79 -14.98 -23.40
CA VAL A 191 13.38 -13.85 -24.25
C VAL A 191 11.96 -13.44 -23.91
N ARG A 192 11.72 -12.12 -23.75
CA ARG A 192 10.37 -11.56 -23.59
C ARG A 192 9.53 -11.86 -24.84
N ARG A 193 8.31 -12.35 -24.59
CA ARG A 193 7.26 -12.53 -25.56
C ARG A 193 5.98 -11.83 -25.09
N GLU A 194 5.10 -11.53 -26.01
CA GLU A 194 3.82 -10.91 -25.68
C GLU A 194 2.69 -11.61 -26.42
N CYS A 195 1.52 -11.67 -25.79
CA CYS A 195 0.31 -12.24 -26.41
C CYS A 195 -0.91 -11.42 -25.99
N ARG A 196 -1.84 -11.23 -26.91
CA ARG A 196 -3.14 -10.62 -26.63
C ARG A 196 -4.04 -11.54 -25.83
N ILE A 197 -4.89 -10.96 -24.99
CA ILE A 197 -6.00 -11.70 -24.38
C ILE A 197 -6.89 -12.28 -25.48
N GLY A 198 -7.29 -13.53 -25.31
CA GLY A 198 -7.99 -14.33 -26.34
C GLY A 198 -7.06 -15.15 -27.26
N ALA A 199 -5.74 -14.90 -27.22
CA ALA A 199 -4.73 -15.64 -27.96
C ALA A 199 -3.55 -16.08 -27.08
N VAL A 200 -3.81 -16.30 -25.79
CA VAL A 200 -2.78 -16.65 -24.81
C VAL A 200 -2.39 -18.13 -24.96
N PRO A 201 -1.10 -18.46 -25.15
CA PRO A 201 -0.64 -19.84 -25.19
C PRO A 201 -0.90 -20.56 -23.88
N THR A 202 -1.25 -21.87 -23.96
CA THR A 202 -1.69 -22.64 -22.81
C THR A 202 -0.62 -22.75 -21.70
N GLU A 203 0.64 -22.95 -22.09
CA GLU A 203 1.70 -23.32 -21.14
C GLU A 203 2.43 -22.13 -20.49
N ILE A 204 2.05 -20.88 -20.83
CA ILE A 204 2.77 -19.73 -20.30
C ILE A 204 2.43 -19.39 -18.85
N CYS A 205 3.37 -18.68 -18.19
CA CYS A 205 3.15 -17.93 -16.98
C CYS A 205 3.32 -16.43 -17.31
N ALA A 206 2.24 -15.65 -17.20
CA ALA A 206 2.30 -14.21 -17.40
C ALA A 206 3.02 -13.53 -16.23
N VAL A 207 4.05 -12.79 -16.55
CA VAL A 207 4.95 -12.15 -15.58
C VAL A 207 4.95 -10.61 -15.65
N ASP A 208 4.26 -10.05 -16.64
CA ASP A 208 4.12 -8.61 -16.85
C ASP A 208 2.86 -8.34 -17.69
N ILE A 209 2.44 -7.10 -17.79
CA ILE A 209 1.52 -6.63 -18.84
C ILE A 209 2.24 -6.50 -20.18
N GLY A 210 1.52 -6.59 -21.29
CA GLY A 210 2.11 -6.39 -22.61
C GLY A 210 2.28 -4.91 -22.98
N SER A 211 2.93 -4.67 -24.12
CA SER A 211 3.26 -3.32 -24.59
C SER A 211 2.06 -2.50 -25.04
N GLU A 212 0.97 -3.16 -25.48
CA GLU A 212 -0.29 -2.49 -25.83
C GLU A 212 -0.95 -1.94 -24.56
N THR A 213 -1.06 -2.75 -23.52
CA THR A 213 -1.57 -2.35 -22.20
C THR A 213 -0.72 -1.25 -21.59
N ALA A 214 0.60 -1.37 -21.63
CA ALA A 214 1.52 -0.39 -21.07
C ALA A 214 1.30 1.00 -21.69
N ARG A 215 1.18 1.10 -23.01
CA ARG A 215 0.88 2.37 -23.71
C ARG A 215 -0.50 2.92 -23.37
N GLN A 216 -1.50 2.06 -23.23
CA GLN A 216 -2.83 2.47 -22.81
C GLN A 216 -2.80 3.07 -21.40
N TYR A 217 -2.11 2.41 -20.46
CA TYR A 217 -1.97 2.89 -19.09
C TYR A 217 -1.18 4.20 -19.00
N GLU A 218 -0.10 4.33 -19.76
CA GLU A 218 0.63 5.59 -19.91
C GLU A 218 -0.30 6.74 -20.32
N SER A 219 -1.11 6.53 -21.36
CA SER A 219 -2.05 7.56 -21.85
C SER A 219 -3.07 7.97 -20.76
N ILE A 220 -3.61 7.00 -20.01
CA ILE A 220 -4.57 7.27 -18.93
C ILE A 220 -3.90 8.03 -17.78
N ILE A 221 -2.69 7.64 -17.39
CA ILE A 221 -1.91 8.28 -16.32
C ILE A 221 -1.57 9.73 -16.68
N LEU A 222 -1.13 9.97 -17.92
CA LEU A 222 -0.79 11.32 -18.38
C LEU A 222 -2.01 12.27 -18.43
N ALA A 223 -3.22 11.74 -18.61
CA ALA A 223 -4.46 12.51 -18.63
C ALA A 223 -5.08 12.72 -17.22
N ALA A 224 -4.59 11.99 -16.20
CA ALA A 224 -5.14 12.05 -14.86
C ALA A 224 -4.74 13.34 -14.11
N LYS A 225 -5.58 13.74 -13.15
CA LYS A 225 -5.28 14.83 -12.19
C LYS A 225 -4.72 14.31 -10.89
N THR A 226 -5.10 13.10 -10.50
CA THR A 226 -4.55 12.39 -9.35
C THR A 226 -4.26 10.95 -9.76
N VAL A 227 -3.07 10.45 -9.40
CA VAL A 227 -2.71 9.05 -9.61
C VAL A 227 -2.16 8.47 -8.31
N PHE A 228 -2.75 7.37 -7.86
CA PHE A 228 -2.23 6.56 -6.77
C PHE A 228 -1.72 5.22 -7.28
N VAL A 229 -0.54 4.81 -6.83
CA VAL A 229 0.06 3.53 -7.24
C VAL A 229 0.41 2.67 -6.04
N ASN A 230 -0.01 1.40 -6.08
CA ASN A 230 0.41 0.38 -5.13
C ASN A 230 0.67 -0.95 -5.84
N GLY A 231 1.92 -1.32 -5.92
CA GLY A 231 2.42 -2.54 -6.54
C GLY A 231 2.81 -2.40 -8.01
N PRO A 232 3.78 -3.19 -8.47
CA PRO A 232 4.27 -3.21 -9.85
C PRO A 232 3.31 -3.90 -10.80
N MET A 233 3.48 -3.66 -12.12
CA MET A 233 2.65 -4.28 -13.16
C MET A 233 3.11 -5.70 -13.52
N GLY A 234 4.25 -6.12 -13.03
CA GLY A 234 4.85 -7.43 -13.24
C GLY A 234 6.11 -7.60 -12.40
N ILE A 235 6.92 -8.59 -12.73
CA ILE A 235 8.24 -8.83 -12.13
C ILE A 235 9.19 -7.78 -12.70
N PHE A 236 9.47 -6.72 -11.96
CA PHE A 236 10.22 -5.57 -12.46
C PHE A 236 11.72 -5.63 -12.18
N GLU A 237 12.20 -6.67 -11.51
CA GLU A 237 13.60 -6.86 -11.15
C GLU A 237 14.48 -7.23 -12.35
N GLN A 238 13.88 -7.88 -13.36
CA GLN A 238 14.58 -8.40 -14.54
C GLN A 238 14.27 -7.57 -15.79
N PRO A 239 15.24 -7.35 -16.69
CA PRO A 239 15.03 -6.56 -17.91
C PRO A 239 13.95 -7.10 -18.83
N GLU A 240 13.78 -8.44 -18.90
CA GLU A 240 12.82 -9.10 -19.78
C GLU A 240 11.37 -8.92 -19.32
N THR A 241 11.18 -8.52 -18.04
CA THR A 241 9.85 -8.48 -17.42
C THR A 241 9.48 -7.11 -16.83
N GLU A 242 10.34 -6.11 -16.99
CA GLU A 242 10.14 -4.78 -16.37
C GLU A 242 9.28 -3.80 -17.19
N LEU A 243 8.97 -4.11 -18.45
CA LEU A 243 8.40 -3.14 -19.40
C LEU A 243 7.15 -2.44 -18.86
N GLY A 244 6.19 -3.19 -18.34
CA GLY A 244 4.93 -2.64 -17.83
C GLY A 244 5.15 -1.71 -16.64
N THR A 245 5.93 -2.15 -15.66
CA THR A 245 6.24 -1.34 -14.49
C THR A 245 7.04 -0.10 -14.86
N LYS A 246 8.05 -0.25 -15.71
CA LYS A 246 8.88 0.86 -16.20
C LYS A 246 8.04 1.93 -16.88
N THR A 247 7.19 1.54 -17.84
CA THR A 247 6.33 2.48 -18.59
C THR A 247 5.39 3.23 -17.65
N VAL A 248 4.75 2.52 -16.69
CA VAL A 248 3.86 3.16 -15.71
C VAL A 248 4.62 4.16 -14.85
N PHE A 249 5.79 3.80 -14.33
CA PHE A 249 6.55 4.70 -13.45
C PHE A 249 7.15 5.89 -14.22
N GLU A 250 7.58 5.70 -15.47
CA GLU A 250 7.99 6.82 -16.33
C GLU A 250 6.82 7.78 -16.61
N ALA A 251 5.61 7.25 -16.82
CA ALA A 251 4.41 8.07 -16.98
C ALA A 251 4.08 8.87 -15.70
N LEU A 252 4.27 8.26 -14.50
CA LEU A 252 4.11 8.98 -13.23
C LEU A 252 5.08 10.16 -13.08
N GLY A 253 6.32 10.00 -13.55
CA GLY A 253 7.31 11.07 -13.54
C GLY A 253 7.08 12.16 -14.60
N ASN A 254 6.19 11.94 -15.57
CA ASN A 254 5.92 12.83 -16.68
C ASN A 254 4.52 13.46 -16.65
N THR A 255 3.61 12.95 -15.82
CA THR A 255 2.25 13.52 -15.69
C THR A 255 2.29 14.87 -14.99
N ALA A 256 1.36 15.76 -15.39
CA ALA A 256 1.09 17.00 -14.65
C ALA A 256 0.15 16.80 -13.45
N GLY A 257 -0.40 15.61 -13.27
CA GLY A 257 -1.25 15.24 -12.15
C GLY A 257 -0.47 15.03 -10.85
N TYR A 258 -1.15 15.14 -9.73
CA TYR A 258 -0.57 14.81 -8.43
C TYR A 258 -0.42 13.29 -8.28
N THR A 259 0.79 12.83 -8.01
CA THR A 259 1.11 11.41 -7.94
C THR A 259 1.45 10.98 -6.51
N VAL A 260 0.81 9.92 -6.04
CA VAL A 260 1.05 9.32 -4.72
C VAL A 260 1.47 7.86 -4.92
N VAL A 261 2.60 7.48 -4.36
CA VAL A 261 3.14 6.12 -4.46
C VAL A 261 3.19 5.48 -3.07
N GLY A 262 2.58 4.31 -2.94
CA GLY A 262 2.56 3.52 -1.71
C GLY A 262 3.04 2.09 -1.92
N GLY A 263 3.54 1.49 -0.83
CA GLY A 263 4.06 0.12 -0.82
C GLY A 263 5.54 0.01 -1.20
N GLY A 264 6.26 -0.87 -0.50
CA GLY A 264 7.71 -1.01 -0.62
C GLY A 264 8.19 -1.31 -2.05
N ASP A 265 7.49 -2.18 -2.78
CA ASP A 265 7.85 -2.55 -4.15
C ASP A 265 7.70 -1.34 -5.10
N SER A 266 6.65 -0.54 -4.90
CA SER A 266 6.45 0.69 -5.68
C SER A 266 7.52 1.74 -5.39
N VAL A 267 7.92 1.91 -4.13
CA VAL A 267 9.02 2.80 -3.75
C VAL A 267 10.34 2.34 -4.35
N THR A 268 10.59 1.03 -4.37
CA THR A 268 11.76 0.43 -5.02
C THR A 268 11.74 0.66 -6.54
N ALA A 269 10.59 0.49 -7.19
CA ALA A 269 10.43 0.76 -8.62
C ALA A 269 10.64 2.25 -8.94
N ALA A 270 10.10 3.18 -8.12
CA ALA A 270 10.32 4.61 -8.29
C ALA A 270 11.80 5.00 -8.21
N ALA A 271 12.56 4.36 -7.32
CA ALA A 271 14.00 4.55 -7.22
C ALA A 271 14.74 3.95 -8.42
N LYS A 272 14.39 2.71 -8.83
CA LYS A 272 15.00 2.01 -9.98
C LYS A 272 14.87 2.83 -11.27
N TYR A 273 13.71 3.39 -11.53
CA TYR A 273 13.45 4.19 -12.74
C TYR A 273 13.73 5.69 -12.59
N GLN A 274 14.34 6.09 -11.47
CA GLN A 274 14.80 7.48 -11.20
C GLN A 274 13.69 8.53 -11.32
N VAL A 275 12.48 8.18 -10.90
CA VAL A 275 11.32 9.09 -10.94
C VAL A 275 10.92 9.61 -9.56
N LYS A 276 11.54 9.11 -8.48
CA LYS A 276 11.15 9.42 -7.10
C LYS A 276 11.03 10.93 -6.82
N ASP A 277 11.98 11.72 -7.30
CA ASP A 277 12.03 13.17 -7.08
C ASP A 277 11.01 13.96 -7.94
N LYS A 278 10.33 13.29 -8.87
CA LYS A 278 9.28 13.87 -9.71
C LYS A 278 7.88 13.55 -9.20
N LEU A 279 7.76 12.67 -8.21
CA LEU A 279 6.48 12.26 -7.64
C LEU A 279 5.97 13.29 -6.65
N GLY A 280 4.65 13.46 -6.61
CA GLY A 280 4.00 14.37 -5.67
C GLY A 280 4.18 13.94 -4.21
N TYR A 281 4.02 12.63 -3.93
CA TYR A 281 4.25 12.08 -2.60
C TYR A 281 4.66 10.59 -2.64
N VAL A 282 5.57 10.21 -1.76
CA VAL A 282 6.00 8.82 -1.58
C VAL A 282 5.72 8.41 -0.14
N CYS A 283 4.69 7.59 0.06
CA CYS A 283 4.28 7.11 1.38
C CYS A 283 5.31 6.14 1.97
N THR A 284 5.60 6.29 3.25
CA THR A 284 6.44 5.36 4.01
C THR A 284 5.63 4.22 4.65
N GLY A 285 4.32 4.44 4.84
CA GLY A 285 3.40 3.53 5.52
C GLY A 285 2.93 2.37 4.65
N GLY A 286 3.47 1.16 4.87
CA GLY A 286 2.97 -0.06 4.22
C GLY A 286 1.60 -0.50 4.74
N GLY A 287 1.56 -1.23 5.86
CA GLY A 287 0.30 -1.73 6.46
C GLY A 287 -0.63 -0.62 6.96
N ALA A 288 -0.08 0.47 7.50
CA ALA A 288 -0.88 1.62 7.95
C ALA A 288 -1.60 2.30 6.78
N LEU A 289 -0.89 2.51 5.65
CA LEU A 289 -1.47 3.05 4.43
C LEU A 289 -2.67 2.23 3.95
N ILE A 290 -2.52 0.90 3.90
CA ILE A 290 -3.57 0.01 3.43
C ILE A 290 -4.79 0.08 4.33
N ARG A 291 -4.62 -0.08 5.65
CA ARG A 291 -5.73 0.01 6.61
C ARG A 291 -6.43 1.38 6.55
N PHE A 292 -5.65 2.44 6.43
CA PHE A 292 -6.23 3.78 6.28
C PHE A 292 -7.06 3.91 5.00
N LEU A 293 -6.54 3.46 3.86
CA LEU A 293 -7.24 3.48 2.57
C LEU A 293 -8.50 2.57 2.57
N THR A 294 -8.56 1.57 3.44
CA THR A 294 -9.74 0.71 3.60
C THR A 294 -10.78 1.26 4.58
N GLY A 295 -10.55 2.45 5.13
CA GLY A 295 -11.47 3.13 6.03
C GLY A 295 -11.39 2.63 7.48
N GLU A 296 -10.40 1.80 7.81
CA GLU A 296 -10.16 1.40 9.20
C GLU A 296 -9.56 2.56 9.99
N GLU A 297 -10.11 2.83 11.17
CA GLU A 297 -9.50 3.78 12.10
C GLU A 297 -8.18 3.20 12.64
N LEU A 298 -7.08 3.92 12.40
CA LEU A 298 -5.78 3.50 12.90
C LEU A 298 -5.71 3.62 14.42
N PRO A 299 -5.23 2.58 15.16
CA PRO A 299 -5.16 2.60 16.62
C PRO A 299 -4.44 3.83 17.20
N VAL A 300 -3.31 4.22 16.58
CA VAL A 300 -2.54 5.40 17.02
C VAL A 300 -3.33 6.70 16.80
N VAL A 301 -4.05 6.83 15.69
CA VAL A 301 -4.90 8.00 15.45
C VAL A 301 -6.01 8.08 16.49
N LYS A 302 -6.61 6.94 16.83
CA LYS A 302 -7.62 6.86 17.89
C LYS A 302 -7.05 7.27 19.24
N ALA A 303 -5.86 6.78 19.60
CA ALA A 303 -5.20 7.14 20.87
C ALA A 303 -4.88 8.64 20.94
N LEU A 304 -4.30 9.21 19.88
CA LEU A 304 -3.99 10.65 19.82
C LEU A 304 -5.25 11.55 19.88
N ARG A 305 -6.34 11.14 19.21
CA ARG A 305 -7.63 11.86 19.31
C ARG A 305 -8.21 11.83 20.71
N HIS A 306 -8.08 10.70 21.40
CA HIS A 306 -8.52 10.56 22.78
C HIS A 306 -7.71 11.50 23.70
N ALA A 307 -6.39 11.52 23.55
CA ALA A 307 -5.53 12.43 24.32
C ALA A 307 -5.88 13.92 24.07
N ALA A 308 -6.13 14.30 22.80
CA ALA A 308 -6.51 15.67 22.46
C ALA A 308 -7.87 16.11 23.03
N ALA A 309 -8.79 15.17 23.20
CA ALA A 309 -10.11 15.44 23.80
C ALA A 309 -10.05 15.60 25.34
N ALA A 310 -8.96 15.17 25.96
CA ALA A 310 -8.74 15.27 27.41
C ALA A 310 -7.99 16.55 27.83
N LEU A 311 -7.48 17.32 26.85
CA LEU A 311 -6.84 18.65 27.04
C LEU A 311 -7.91 19.77 27.05
#